data_b3460389dcb094e070ec883ed4e79a18
#
_entry.id   b3460389dcb094e070ec883ed4e79a18
#
_cell.length_a   1.000
_cell.length_b   1.000
_cell.length_c   1.000
_cell.angle_alpha   90.00
_cell.angle_beta   90.00
_cell.angle_gamma   90.00
#
_symmetry.space_group_name_H-M   'P 1'
#
loop_
_entity.id
_entity.type
_entity.pdbx_description
1 polymer ?
#
loop_
_entity_poly.entity_id
_entity_poly.type
_entity_poly.pdbx_seq_one_letter_code
_entity_poly.pdbx_strand_id
1 'polypeptide(L)'
;MLIVKKFGGSSVANKDRIFNVAKRCIEDYKAGHDVVVVLSAMGDTTDELIALANTINPDAKKRELDMLLTTGEQVSVSLMAMAMQALDVPAVSLNAFQVMMHSTSRYGNARFKRVDTERIMHELDSRKIVIVTGFQGVNKYDDITTLGRGGSDTTAVALAAVLHADKCEIYTDVDGVFTADPRVVKTAKKLDAVTYDEMLELASLGAKVLHNRSVEMAKKYNVELVVRSSLNRSEGTVVKEGSNMEKLLVTGVAADKDTVRISVIGLEDKPGTAFAVFNTLAANNINVDIILQSVGREGTKDISFTVASEDLQHAIEVLNANKERLTIQDITWNEKVAKLSIVGAGMMSNPGVAAKMFESLYNSRVNINMISTSEIRITVLGPEEDIEKAMNAVHDGFGLGA
;
A
#
# COMPACT_ATOMS: atom_id res chain seq x y z
N MET A 1 -5.46 -0.57 -28.00
CA MET A 1 -4.82 -0.18 -26.73
C MET A 1 -4.34 -1.44 -26.03
N LEU A 2 -3.23 -1.34 -25.32
CA LEU A 2 -2.78 -2.39 -24.40
C LEU A 2 -3.21 -2.04 -22.96
N ILE A 3 -3.96 -2.93 -22.32
CA ILE A 3 -4.51 -2.72 -20.99
C ILE A 3 -3.96 -3.81 -20.06
N VAL A 4 -3.33 -3.40 -18.96
CA VAL A 4 -2.98 -4.31 -17.87
C VAL A 4 -4.06 -4.24 -16.81
N LYS A 5 -4.61 -5.39 -16.40
CA LYS A 5 -5.67 -5.50 -15.38
C LYS A 5 -5.22 -6.38 -14.23
N LYS A 6 -5.27 -5.87 -13.01
CA LYS A 6 -4.98 -6.68 -11.82
C LYS A 6 -6.24 -6.96 -11.02
N PHE A 7 -6.41 -8.19 -10.59
CA PHE A 7 -7.49 -8.57 -9.68
C PHE A 7 -6.94 -9.20 -8.41
N GLY A 8 -7.42 -8.72 -7.25
CA GLY A 8 -7.07 -9.26 -5.94
C GLY A 8 -7.74 -10.61 -5.64
N GLY A 9 -7.30 -11.28 -4.59
CA GLY A 9 -7.79 -12.61 -4.19
C GLY A 9 -9.31 -12.66 -3.99
N SER A 10 -9.89 -11.65 -3.37
CA SER A 10 -11.34 -11.53 -3.19
C SER A 10 -12.10 -11.48 -4.52
N SER A 11 -11.48 -10.93 -5.58
CA SER A 11 -12.10 -10.83 -6.91
C SER A 11 -12.14 -12.17 -7.67
N VAL A 12 -11.34 -13.14 -7.26
CA VAL A 12 -11.23 -14.48 -7.88
C VAL A 12 -11.48 -15.61 -6.88
N ALA A 13 -12.12 -15.32 -5.76
CA ALA A 13 -12.27 -16.24 -4.62
C ALA A 13 -13.08 -17.53 -4.93
N ASN A 14 -13.89 -17.53 -5.97
CA ASN A 14 -14.72 -18.67 -6.33
C ASN A 14 -15.06 -18.66 -7.83
N LYS A 15 -15.71 -19.74 -8.30
CA LYS A 15 -16.12 -19.93 -9.68
C LYS A 15 -16.86 -18.72 -10.27
N ASP A 16 -17.87 -18.21 -9.57
CA ASP A 16 -18.71 -17.13 -10.09
C ASP A 16 -17.93 -15.83 -10.26
N ARG A 17 -17.02 -15.54 -9.31
CA ARG A 17 -16.12 -14.40 -9.38
C ARG A 17 -15.09 -14.52 -10.50
N ILE A 18 -14.52 -15.73 -10.71
CA ILE A 18 -13.62 -16.00 -11.85
C ILE A 18 -14.35 -15.72 -13.16
N PHE A 19 -15.57 -16.21 -13.36
CA PHE A 19 -16.33 -15.96 -14.58
C PHE A 19 -16.72 -14.47 -14.73
N ASN A 20 -17.01 -13.76 -13.63
CA ASN A 20 -17.25 -12.31 -13.68
C ASN A 20 -16.00 -11.55 -14.17
N VAL A 21 -14.82 -11.89 -13.64
CA VAL A 21 -13.54 -11.30 -14.07
C VAL A 21 -13.24 -11.66 -15.52
N ALA A 22 -13.40 -12.94 -15.92
CA ALA A 22 -13.18 -13.39 -17.29
C ALA A 22 -14.05 -12.59 -18.28
N LYS A 23 -15.36 -12.45 -18.01
CA LYS A 23 -16.27 -11.67 -18.87
C LYS A 23 -15.82 -10.22 -19.01
N ARG A 24 -15.35 -9.59 -17.92
CA ARG A 24 -14.86 -8.20 -17.94
C ARG A 24 -13.61 -8.05 -18.81
N CYS A 25 -12.68 -8.99 -18.75
CA CYS A 25 -11.48 -9.00 -19.59
C CYS A 25 -11.84 -9.25 -21.06
N ILE A 26 -12.80 -10.13 -21.31
CA ILE A 26 -13.30 -10.48 -22.64
C ILE A 26 -14.01 -9.29 -23.32
N GLU A 27 -14.66 -8.41 -22.56
CA GLU A 27 -15.28 -7.19 -23.09
C GLU A 27 -14.23 -6.30 -23.80
N ASP A 28 -13.09 -6.03 -23.15
CA ASP A 28 -12.03 -5.23 -23.74
C ASP A 28 -11.32 -5.97 -24.90
N TYR A 29 -11.11 -7.26 -24.76
CA TYR A 29 -10.56 -8.08 -25.85
C TYR A 29 -11.44 -8.03 -27.10
N LYS A 30 -12.76 -8.17 -26.94
CA LYS A 30 -13.74 -8.07 -28.05
C LYS A 30 -13.85 -6.66 -28.63
N ALA A 31 -13.54 -5.63 -27.83
CA ALA A 31 -13.41 -4.25 -28.30
C ALA A 31 -12.11 -4.00 -29.09
N GLY A 32 -11.29 -5.03 -29.30
CA GLY A 32 -10.06 -4.97 -30.09
C GLY A 32 -8.81 -4.57 -29.31
N HIS A 33 -8.87 -4.56 -27.98
CA HIS A 33 -7.73 -4.24 -27.12
C HIS A 33 -6.87 -5.49 -26.85
N ASP A 34 -5.59 -5.27 -26.59
CA ASP A 34 -4.70 -6.28 -26.04
C ASP A 34 -4.83 -6.25 -24.50
N VAL A 35 -4.98 -7.42 -23.89
CA VAL A 35 -5.30 -7.53 -22.47
C VAL A 35 -4.28 -8.43 -21.77
N VAL A 36 -3.59 -7.88 -20.78
CA VAL A 36 -2.76 -8.62 -19.83
C VAL A 36 -3.45 -8.59 -18.47
N VAL A 37 -3.62 -9.75 -17.87
CA VAL A 37 -4.31 -9.92 -16.58
C VAL A 37 -3.32 -10.40 -15.54
N VAL A 38 -3.26 -9.73 -14.40
CA VAL A 38 -2.45 -10.14 -13.24
C VAL A 38 -3.37 -10.59 -12.12
N LEU A 39 -3.15 -11.79 -11.61
CA LEU A 39 -3.99 -12.34 -10.54
C LEU A 39 -3.20 -12.57 -9.26
N SER A 40 -3.84 -12.32 -8.14
CA SER A 40 -3.44 -12.85 -6.83
C SER A 40 -3.97 -14.28 -6.62
N ALA A 41 -3.49 -14.96 -5.61
CA ALA A 41 -4.07 -16.21 -5.14
C ALA A 41 -5.57 -16.03 -4.82
N MET A 42 -6.35 -17.10 -4.88
CA MET A 42 -7.80 -17.08 -4.66
C MET A 42 -8.14 -16.86 -3.18
N GLY A 43 -9.03 -15.91 -2.88
CA GLY A 43 -9.55 -15.70 -1.52
C GLY A 43 -8.42 -15.59 -0.49
N ASP A 44 -8.46 -16.46 0.52
CA ASP A 44 -7.54 -16.50 1.65
C ASP A 44 -6.43 -17.57 1.49
N THR A 45 -6.24 -18.11 0.28
CA THR A 45 -5.28 -19.20 0.00
C THR A 45 -3.87 -18.90 0.50
N THR A 46 -3.40 -17.65 0.39
CA THR A 46 -2.06 -17.29 0.89
C THR A 46 -1.96 -17.46 2.40
N ASP A 47 -2.97 -17.05 3.15
CA ASP A 47 -3.01 -17.17 4.61
C ASP A 47 -3.16 -18.64 5.03
N GLU A 48 -3.96 -19.43 4.30
CA GLU A 48 -4.09 -20.88 4.50
C GLU A 48 -2.76 -21.60 4.28
N LEU A 49 -2.00 -21.25 3.24
CA LEU A 49 -0.68 -21.82 2.98
C LEU A 49 0.34 -21.43 4.05
N ILE A 50 0.30 -20.21 4.56
CA ILE A 50 1.14 -19.76 5.70
C ILE A 50 0.76 -20.56 6.95
N ALA A 51 -0.52 -20.70 7.25
CA ALA A 51 -0.99 -21.49 8.38
C ALA A 51 -0.55 -22.95 8.28
N LEU A 52 -0.67 -23.55 7.09
CA LEU A 52 -0.22 -24.91 6.84
C LEU A 52 1.31 -25.06 7.03
N ALA A 53 2.10 -24.13 6.51
CA ALA A 53 3.55 -24.11 6.70
C ALA A 53 3.93 -24.08 8.20
N ASN A 54 3.25 -23.23 8.97
CA ASN A 54 3.49 -23.09 10.40
C ASN A 54 3.15 -24.36 11.20
N THR A 55 2.19 -25.19 10.73
CA THR A 55 1.90 -26.48 11.37
C THR A 55 3.03 -27.50 11.18
N ILE A 56 3.80 -27.37 10.09
CA ILE A 56 4.93 -28.26 9.79
C ILE A 56 6.22 -27.73 10.41
N ASN A 57 6.51 -26.44 10.23
CA ASN A 57 7.69 -25.81 10.78
C ASN A 57 7.47 -24.28 10.91
N PRO A 58 7.22 -23.76 12.12
CA PRO A 58 7.03 -22.33 12.33
C PRO A 58 8.29 -21.49 12.03
N ASP A 59 9.47 -22.12 12.04
CA ASP A 59 10.76 -21.50 11.71
C ASP A 59 11.24 -21.82 10.30
N ALA A 60 10.31 -22.11 9.38
CA ALA A 60 10.64 -22.44 8.01
C ALA A 60 11.44 -21.30 7.33
N LYS A 61 12.48 -21.69 6.58
CA LYS A 61 13.27 -20.71 5.81
C LYS A 61 12.39 -20.03 4.78
N LYS A 62 12.55 -18.72 4.61
CA LYS A 62 11.76 -17.90 3.68
C LYS A 62 11.82 -18.39 2.23
N ARG A 63 12.92 -19.03 1.81
CA ARG A 63 13.05 -19.63 0.48
C ARG A 63 11.99 -20.73 0.24
N GLU A 64 11.77 -21.61 1.22
CA GLU A 64 10.79 -22.70 1.09
C GLU A 64 9.36 -22.15 1.21
N LEU A 65 9.17 -21.10 2.05
CA LEU A 65 7.89 -20.42 2.15
C LEU A 65 7.53 -19.72 0.84
N ASP A 66 8.46 -19.04 0.18
CA ASP A 66 8.24 -18.42 -1.13
C ASP A 66 7.83 -19.48 -2.18
N MET A 67 8.51 -20.63 -2.18
CA MET A 67 8.18 -21.74 -3.09
C MET A 67 6.75 -22.25 -2.86
N LEU A 68 6.31 -22.37 -1.61
CA LEU A 68 4.96 -22.79 -1.25
C LEU A 68 3.92 -21.75 -1.64
N LEU A 69 4.11 -20.49 -1.24
CA LEU A 69 3.11 -19.43 -1.42
C LEU A 69 2.80 -19.15 -2.89
N THR A 70 3.80 -19.25 -3.78
CA THR A 70 3.62 -18.99 -5.20
C THR A 70 2.74 -20.02 -5.93
N THR A 71 2.41 -21.13 -5.30
CA THR A 71 1.44 -22.10 -5.86
C THR A 71 0.03 -21.54 -5.94
N GLY A 72 -0.33 -20.61 -5.04
CA GLY A 72 -1.66 -20.00 -5.00
C GLY A 72 -1.99 -19.22 -6.27
N GLU A 73 -1.08 -18.39 -6.75
CA GLU A 73 -1.26 -17.64 -8.00
C GLU A 73 -1.27 -18.54 -9.22
N GLN A 74 -0.51 -19.66 -9.21
CA GLN A 74 -0.54 -20.62 -10.32
C GLN A 74 -1.90 -21.28 -10.45
N VAL A 75 -2.58 -21.57 -9.35
CA VAL A 75 -3.97 -22.07 -9.35
C VAL A 75 -4.90 -21.03 -9.98
N SER A 76 -4.88 -19.79 -9.51
CA SER A 76 -5.80 -18.75 -9.98
C SER A 76 -5.64 -18.41 -11.46
N VAL A 77 -4.40 -18.27 -11.98
CA VAL A 77 -4.18 -17.97 -13.41
C VAL A 77 -4.61 -19.11 -14.31
N SER A 78 -4.36 -20.37 -13.88
CA SER A 78 -4.75 -21.57 -14.65
C SER A 78 -6.26 -21.68 -14.76
N LEU A 79 -6.99 -21.51 -13.63
CA LEU A 79 -8.45 -21.54 -13.62
C LEU A 79 -9.06 -20.39 -14.44
N MET A 80 -8.45 -19.20 -14.41
CA MET A 80 -8.89 -18.07 -15.21
C MET A 80 -8.71 -18.34 -16.71
N ALA A 81 -7.59 -18.92 -17.13
CA ALA A 81 -7.38 -19.32 -18.52
C ALA A 81 -8.42 -20.34 -18.98
N MET A 82 -8.70 -21.35 -18.15
CA MET A 82 -9.75 -22.34 -18.43
C MET A 82 -11.15 -21.68 -18.53
N ALA A 83 -11.45 -20.71 -17.67
CA ALA A 83 -12.72 -19.99 -17.70
C ALA A 83 -12.89 -19.17 -18.99
N MET A 84 -11.82 -18.51 -19.46
CA MET A 84 -11.85 -17.74 -20.72
C MET A 84 -11.99 -18.69 -21.92
N GLN A 85 -11.28 -19.84 -21.93
CA GLN A 85 -11.43 -20.86 -22.96
C GLN A 85 -12.84 -21.46 -23.00
N ALA A 86 -13.48 -21.65 -21.84
CA ALA A 86 -14.88 -22.08 -21.74
C ALA A 86 -15.89 -21.03 -22.26
N LEU A 87 -15.44 -19.80 -22.48
CA LEU A 87 -16.19 -18.70 -23.13
C LEU A 87 -15.72 -18.43 -24.56
N ASP A 88 -15.05 -19.42 -25.19
CA ASP A 88 -14.53 -19.39 -26.57
C ASP A 88 -13.56 -18.23 -26.85
N VAL A 89 -12.76 -17.82 -25.84
CA VAL A 89 -11.73 -16.78 -25.97
C VAL A 89 -10.34 -17.36 -25.75
N PRO A 90 -9.40 -17.19 -26.70
CA PRO A 90 -8.04 -17.66 -26.55
C PRO A 90 -7.34 -16.96 -25.37
N ALA A 91 -6.81 -17.75 -24.46
CA ALA A 91 -6.10 -17.27 -23.28
C ALA A 91 -4.94 -18.20 -22.91
N VAL A 92 -3.90 -17.62 -22.31
CA VAL A 92 -2.73 -18.35 -21.82
C VAL A 92 -2.36 -17.87 -20.42
N SER A 93 -2.09 -18.82 -19.53
CA SER A 93 -1.58 -18.53 -18.18
C SER A 93 -0.05 -18.69 -18.18
N LEU A 94 0.65 -17.73 -17.56
CA LEU A 94 2.09 -17.68 -17.44
C LEU A 94 2.48 -17.37 -15.98
N ASN A 95 3.49 -18.06 -15.47
CA ASN A 95 4.10 -17.74 -14.18
C ASN A 95 5.35 -16.86 -14.36
N ALA A 96 5.92 -16.40 -13.24
CA ALA A 96 7.08 -15.50 -13.25
C ALA A 96 8.29 -16.08 -13.98
N PHE A 97 8.46 -17.41 -13.97
CA PHE A 97 9.55 -18.10 -14.64
C PHE A 97 9.39 -18.06 -16.17
N GLN A 98 8.16 -18.22 -16.66
CA GLN A 98 7.87 -18.23 -18.10
C GLN A 98 7.97 -16.83 -18.75
N VAL A 99 7.85 -15.78 -17.96
CA VAL A 99 8.00 -14.38 -18.39
C VAL A 99 9.25 -13.72 -17.81
N MET A 100 10.16 -14.52 -17.20
CA MET A 100 11.46 -14.11 -16.66
C MET A 100 11.38 -12.79 -15.86
N MET A 101 10.57 -12.81 -14.80
CA MET A 101 10.44 -11.66 -13.87
C MET A 101 11.62 -11.63 -12.90
N HIS A 102 12.76 -11.11 -13.36
CA HIS A 102 14.00 -11.07 -12.57
C HIS A 102 13.87 -10.22 -11.31
N SER A 103 14.24 -10.80 -10.18
CA SER A 103 14.16 -10.19 -8.86
C SER A 103 15.48 -10.21 -8.09
N THR A 104 15.49 -9.52 -6.94
CA THR A 104 16.54 -9.68 -5.93
C THR A 104 16.39 -11.01 -5.20
N SER A 105 17.47 -11.50 -4.54
CA SER A 105 17.44 -12.75 -3.76
C SER A 105 16.96 -12.55 -2.31
N ARG A 106 16.15 -11.52 -2.04
CA ARG A 106 15.55 -11.27 -0.73
C ARG A 106 14.20 -11.99 -0.66
N TYR A 107 14.19 -13.21 -0.17
CA TYR A 107 12.97 -14.01 -0.02
C TYR A 107 11.94 -13.32 0.88
N GLY A 108 10.66 -13.45 0.55
CA GLY A 108 9.54 -12.83 1.24
C GLY A 108 9.32 -11.34 0.96
N ASN A 109 10.31 -10.64 0.38
CA ASN A 109 10.22 -9.22 0.03
C ASN A 109 11.20 -8.86 -1.09
N ALA A 110 11.14 -9.59 -2.18
CA ALA A 110 11.99 -9.36 -3.35
C ALA A 110 11.60 -8.06 -4.08
N ARG A 111 12.52 -7.55 -4.90
CA ARG A 111 12.28 -6.38 -5.76
C ARG A 111 12.59 -6.74 -7.21
N PHE A 112 11.76 -6.30 -8.13
CA PHE A 112 12.04 -6.46 -9.57
C PHE A 112 13.31 -5.73 -9.97
N LYS A 113 14.07 -6.38 -10.84
CA LYS A 113 15.24 -5.84 -11.54
C LYS A 113 14.94 -5.63 -13.01
N ARG A 114 14.30 -6.61 -13.64
CA ARG A 114 13.96 -6.64 -15.07
C ARG A 114 12.81 -7.60 -15.27
N VAL A 115 12.01 -7.37 -16.29
CA VAL A 115 11.00 -8.29 -16.81
C VAL A 115 11.23 -8.43 -18.31
N ASP A 116 11.25 -9.65 -18.81
CA ASP A 116 11.38 -9.90 -20.24
C ASP A 116 9.99 -9.90 -20.88
N THR A 117 9.83 -9.14 -21.97
CA THR A 117 8.52 -8.91 -22.58
C THR A 117 8.23 -9.83 -23.76
N GLU A 118 9.24 -10.51 -24.31
CA GLU A 118 9.14 -11.28 -25.55
C GLU A 118 8.02 -12.32 -25.53
N ARG A 119 7.91 -13.10 -24.46
CA ARG A 119 6.88 -14.13 -24.36
C ARG A 119 5.47 -13.52 -24.29
N ILE A 120 5.29 -12.45 -23.55
CA ILE A 120 3.99 -11.77 -23.42
C ILE A 120 3.59 -11.20 -24.79
N MET A 121 4.49 -10.48 -25.46
CA MET A 121 4.23 -9.88 -26.77
C MET A 121 3.89 -10.95 -27.81
N HIS A 122 4.62 -12.06 -27.84
CA HIS A 122 4.32 -13.17 -28.77
C HIS A 122 2.89 -13.73 -28.59
N GLU A 123 2.42 -13.87 -27.35
CA GLU A 123 1.07 -14.36 -27.08
C GLU A 123 0.00 -13.31 -27.42
N LEU A 124 0.28 -12.02 -27.18
CA LEU A 124 -0.61 -10.91 -27.58
C LEU A 124 -0.70 -10.80 -29.10
N ASP A 125 0.42 -10.91 -29.84
CA ASP A 125 0.46 -10.92 -31.29
C ASP A 125 -0.35 -12.11 -31.89
N SER A 126 -0.41 -13.20 -31.14
CA SER A 126 -1.27 -14.36 -31.44
C SER A 126 -2.73 -14.15 -31.03
N ARG A 127 -3.13 -12.92 -30.69
CA ARG A 127 -4.47 -12.54 -30.24
C ARG A 127 -4.99 -13.39 -29.08
N LYS A 128 -4.17 -13.60 -28.05
CA LYS A 128 -4.58 -14.24 -26.80
C LYS A 128 -4.64 -13.23 -25.66
N ILE A 129 -5.56 -13.43 -24.72
CA ILE A 129 -5.48 -12.77 -23.40
C ILE A 129 -4.34 -13.44 -22.63
N VAL A 130 -3.40 -12.65 -22.13
CA VAL A 130 -2.25 -13.14 -21.35
C VAL A 130 -2.54 -12.98 -19.87
N ILE A 131 -2.50 -14.09 -19.11
CA ILE A 131 -2.78 -14.08 -17.67
C ILE A 131 -1.49 -14.42 -16.93
N VAL A 132 -1.02 -13.52 -16.08
CA VAL A 132 0.27 -13.64 -15.41
C VAL A 132 0.07 -13.74 -13.90
N THR A 133 0.84 -14.63 -13.26
CA THR A 133 0.86 -14.67 -11.79
C THR A 133 1.38 -13.37 -11.22
N GLY A 134 0.64 -12.77 -10.31
CA GLY A 134 1.14 -11.69 -9.47
C GLY A 134 2.12 -12.19 -8.40
N PHE A 135 2.68 -11.28 -7.60
CA PHE A 135 3.42 -11.59 -6.38
C PHE A 135 4.76 -12.29 -6.57
N GLN A 136 5.06 -12.88 -7.72
CA GLN A 136 6.21 -13.75 -7.98
C GLN A 136 7.36 -13.02 -8.67
N GLY A 137 8.59 -13.48 -8.41
CA GLY A 137 9.80 -13.14 -9.13
C GLY A 137 10.75 -14.33 -9.20
N VAL A 138 11.80 -14.23 -10.02
CA VAL A 138 12.87 -15.23 -10.16
C VAL A 138 14.20 -14.57 -9.86
N ASN A 139 14.98 -15.13 -8.95
CA ASN A 139 16.27 -14.57 -8.58
C ASN A 139 17.41 -15.12 -9.46
N LYS A 140 18.64 -14.68 -9.20
CA LYS A 140 19.84 -15.11 -9.96
C LYS A 140 20.25 -16.58 -9.79
N TYR A 141 19.58 -17.31 -8.90
CA TYR A 141 19.79 -18.74 -8.67
C TYR A 141 18.66 -19.59 -9.25
N ASP A 142 17.77 -18.95 -10.04
CA ASP A 142 16.54 -19.55 -10.58
C ASP A 142 15.55 -19.98 -9.48
N ASP A 143 15.70 -19.46 -8.26
CA ASP A 143 14.69 -19.66 -7.24
C ASP A 143 13.51 -18.68 -7.43
N ILE A 144 12.32 -19.19 -7.19
CA ILE A 144 11.12 -18.35 -7.09
C ILE A 144 11.19 -17.52 -5.81
N THR A 145 10.81 -16.26 -5.91
CA THR A 145 10.73 -15.32 -4.79
C THR A 145 9.37 -14.68 -4.73
N THR A 146 8.96 -14.23 -3.54
CA THR A 146 7.76 -13.42 -3.39
C THR A 146 8.11 -11.95 -3.16
N LEU A 147 7.22 -11.05 -3.64
CA LEU A 147 7.41 -9.60 -3.55
C LEU A 147 6.92 -9.00 -2.23
N GLY A 148 6.28 -9.80 -1.37
CA GLY A 148 5.65 -9.34 -0.15
C GLY A 148 4.28 -8.70 -0.37
N ARG A 149 3.73 -8.04 0.65
CA ARG A 149 2.41 -7.40 0.60
C ARG A 149 2.30 -6.42 -0.58
N GLY A 150 1.16 -6.41 -1.26
CA GLY A 150 0.94 -5.61 -2.47
C GLY A 150 1.77 -6.06 -3.69
N GLY A 151 2.35 -7.27 -3.64
CA GLY A 151 3.20 -7.79 -4.70
C GLY A 151 2.49 -7.92 -6.05
N SER A 152 1.21 -8.31 -6.07
CA SER A 152 0.44 -8.40 -7.32
C SER A 152 0.15 -7.03 -7.95
N ASP A 153 -0.08 -5.98 -7.14
CA ASP A 153 -0.21 -4.60 -7.63
C ASP A 153 1.12 -4.14 -8.25
N THR A 154 2.22 -4.44 -7.55
CA THR A 154 3.58 -4.15 -8.04
C THR A 154 3.88 -4.88 -9.34
N THR A 155 3.45 -6.15 -9.48
CA THR A 155 3.58 -6.93 -10.72
C THR A 155 2.82 -6.28 -11.88
N ALA A 156 1.57 -5.86 -11.65
CA ALA A 156 0.75 -5.25 -12.68
C ALA A 156 1.36 -3.93 -13.19
N VAL A 157 1.82 -3.08 -12.27
CA VAL A 157 2.46 -1.82 -12.63
C VAL A 157 3.80 -2.04 -13.33
N ALA A 158 4.60 -3.04 -12.90
CA ALA A 158 5.85 -3.38 -13.58
C ALA A 158 5.60 -3.84 -15.01
N LEU A 159 4.60 -4.71 -15.21
CA LEU A 159 4.20 -5.13 -16.57
C LEU A 159 3.67 -3.97 -17.40
N ALA A 160 2.82 -3.12 -16.85
CA ALA A 160 2.33 -1.94 -17.56
C ALA A 160 3.47 -1.02 -18.00
N ALA A 161 4.46 -0.82 -17.14
CA ALA A 161 5.64 0.01 -17.43
C ALA A 161 6.49 -0.57 -18.57
N VAL A 162 6.86 -1.86 -18.50
CA VAL A 162 7.76 -2.47 -19.49
C VAL A 162 7.09 -2.78 -20.82
N LEU A 163 5.77 -2.98 -20.83
CA LEU A 163 4.96 -3.20 -22.02
C LEU A 163 4.47 -1.89 -22.64
N HIS A 164 4.75 -0.74 -22.01
CA HIS A 164 4.22 0.57 -22.40
C HIS A 164 2.70 0.55 -22.57
N ALA A 165 2.01 -0.03 -21.57
CA ALA A 165 0.56 -0.14 -21.59
C ALA A 165 -0.10 1.26 -21.54
N ASP A 166 -1.21 1.41 -22.25
CA ASP A 166 -1.99 2.66 -22.27
C ASP A 166 -2.59 2.96 -20.89
N LYS A 167 -2.91 1.93 -20.10
CA LYS A 167 -3.37 2.04 -18.71
C LYS A 167 -3.18 0.77 -17.92
N CYS A 168 -3.11 0.92 -16.59
CA CYS A 168 -3.10 -0.17 -15.62
C CYS A 168 -4.32 -0.05 -14.70
N GLU A 169 -5.24 -1.00 -14.77
CA GLU A 169 -6.44 -1.04 -13.94
C GLU A 169 -6.23 -1.97 -12.74
N ILE A 170 -6.35 -1.45 -11.54
CA ILE A 170 -6.27 -2.21 -10.29
C ILE A 170 -7.68 -2.40 -9.76
N TYR A 171 -8.14 -3.64 -9.77
CA TYR A 171 -9.46 -4.02 -9.30
C TYR A 171 -9.40 -4.50 -7.84
N THR A 172 -10.25 -3.91 -7.02
CA THR A 172 -10.39 -4.16 -5.58
C THR A 172 -11.86 -4.33 -5.22
N ASP A 173 -12.20 -4.42 -3.95
CA ASP A 173 -13.56 -4.49 -3.40
C ASP A 173 -14.21 -3.12 -3.18
N VAL A 174 -13.48 -2.02 -3.39
CA VAL A 174 -13.98 -0.64 -3.29
C VAL A 174 -14.10 0.04 -4.64
N ASP A 175 -14.97 1.05 -4.75
CA ASP A 175 -15.30 1.72 -6.02
C ASP A 175 -14.23 2.69 -6.53
N GLY A 176 -13.19 2.91 -5.77
CA GLY A 176 -12.11 3.86 -6.05
C GLY A 176 -11.51 4.43 -4.78
N VAL A 177 -10.84 5.57 -4.90
CA VAL A 177 -10.30 6.34 -3.77
C VAL A 177 -11.36 7.36 -3.33
N PHE A 178 -11.59 7.46 -2.02
CA PHE A 178 -12.59 8.35 -1.44
C PHE A 178 -11.92 9.48 -0.65
N THR A 179 -12.65 10.56 -0.43
CA THR A 179 -12.21 11.69 0.42
C THR A 179 -11.99 11.29 1.89
N ALA A 180 -12.57 10.18 2.33
CA ALA A 180 -12.35 9.51 3.60
C ALA A 180 -12.86 8.07 3.51
N ASP A 181 -12.62 7.22 4.52
CA ASP A 181 -13.19 5.88 4.56
C ASP A 181 -14.74 5.95 4.66
N PRO A 182 -15.50 5.50 3.65
CA PRO A 182 -16.96 5.61 3.63
C PRO A 182 -17.66 4.73 4.70
N ARG A 183 -16.92 3.81 5.32
CA ARG A 183 -17.41 3.01 6.44
C ARG A 183 -17.52 3.86 7.70
N VAL A 184 -16.63 4.85 7.86
CA VAL A 184 -16.56 5.77 9.00
C VAL A 184 -17.26 7.08 8.69
N VAL A 185 -16.97 7.70 7.54
CA VAL A 185 -17.52 9.00 7.11
C VAL A 185 -18.56 8.76 6.03
N LYS A 186 -19.84 8.84 6.38
CA LYS A 186 -20.96 8.53 5.48
C LYS A 186 -21.12 9.52 4.32
N THR A 187 -20.58 10.73 4.48
CA THR A 187 -20.58 11.79 3.47
C THR A 187 -19.34 11.75 2.57
N ALA A 188 -18.45 10.77 2.75
CA ALA A 188 -17.27 10.62 1.92
C ALA A 188 -17.64 10.44 0.44
N LYS A 189 -16.97 11.20 -0.43
CA LYS A 189 -17.17 11.17 -1.88
C LYS A 189 -16.03 10.43 -2.58
N LYS A 190 -16.35 9.70 -3.63
CA LYS A 190 -15.36 9.10 -4.51
C LYS A 190 -14.66 10.21 -5.30
N LEU A 191 -13.34 10.16 -5.35
CA LEU A 191 -12.52 11.03 -6.17
C LEU A 191 -12.50 10.54 -7.62
N ASP A 192 -12.64 11.44 -8.59
CA ASP A 192 -12.49 11.08 -10.01
C ASP A 192 -11.02 10.91 -10.38
N ALA A 193 -10.15 11.73 -9.80
CA ALA A 193 -8.72 11.66 -10.01
C ALA A 193 -7.94 12.09 -8.75
N VAL A 194 -6.73 11.56 -8.60
CA VAL A 194 -5.78 11.89 -7.53
C VAL A 194 -4.37 11.85 -8.09
N THR A 195 -3.46 12.69 -7.58
CA THR A 195 -2.06 12.65 -7.99
C THR A 195 -1.32 11.46 -7.36
N TYR A 196 -0.18 11.05 -7.96
CA TYR A 196 0.64 10.00 -7.36
C TYR A 196 1.08 10.35 -5.93
N ASP A 197 1.44 11.62 -5.68
CA ASP A 197 1.91 12.05 -4.37
C ASP A 197 0.80 12.01 -3.32
N GLU A 198 -0.40 12.49 -3.65
CA GLU A 198 -1.56 12.37 -2.78
C GLU A 198 -1.94 10.91 -2.54
N MET A 199 -1.90 10.06 -3.58
CA MET A 199 -2.18 8.63 -3.43
C MET A 199 -1.16 7.92 -2.53
N LEU A 200 0.13 8.27 -2.65
CA LEU A 200 1.20 7.73 -1.78
C LEU A 200 0.95 8.11 -0.32
N GLU A 201 0.60 9.36 -0.05
CA GLU A 201 0.28 9.79 1.31
C GLU A 201 -0.98 9.08 1.84
N LEU A 202 -2.08 9.05 1.07
CA LEU A 202 -3.30 8.36 1.46
C LEU A 202 -3.07 6.87 1.72
N ALA A 203 -2.30 6.20 0.87
CA ALA A 203 -1.97 4.78 1.03
C ALA A 203 -1.11 4.51 2.28
N SER A 204 -0.17 5.41 2.59
CA SER A 204 0.68 5.33 3.78
C SER A 204 -0.10 5.58 5.08
N LEU A 205 -1.21 6.30 5.00
CA LEU A 205 -1.99 6.78 6.14
C LEU A 205 -3.24 5.94 6.43
N GLY A 206 -3.34 4.75 5.86
CA GLY A 206 -4.40 3.79 6.18
C GLY A 206 -5.52 3.66 5.14
N ALA A 207 -5.48 4.37 4.03
CA ALA A 207 -6.48 4.23 2.96
C ALA A 207 -6.42 2.90 2.19
N LYS A 208 -5.55 1.98 2.52
CA LYS A 208 -5.36 0.55 2.10
C LYS A 208 -5.93 0.15 0.71
N VAL A 209 -6.09 1.11 -0.21
CA VAL A 209 -6.68 0.89 -1.55
C VAL A 209 -5.61 0.43 -2.54
N LEU A 210 -4.41 1.02 -2.47
CA LEU A 210 -3.23 0.66 -3.24
C LEU A 210 -2.03 0.48 -2.30
N HIS A 211 -1.08 -0.35 -2.69
CA HIS A 211 0.17 -0.48 -1.95
C HIS A 211 1.17 0.60 -2.41
N ASN A 212 1.84 1.29 -1.47
CA ASN A 212 2.78 2.39 -1.75
C ASN A 212 3.78 2.05 -2.85
N ARG A 213 4.38 0.86 -2.79
CA ARG A 213 5.37 0.40 -3.75
C ARG A 213 4.87 0.35 -5.20
N SER A 214 3.59 0.04 -5.41
CA SER A 214 2.98 0.06 -6.74
C SER A 214 2.77 1.48 -7.24
N VAL A 215 2.37 2.41 -6.36
CA VAL A 215 2.19 3.82 -6.68
C VAL A 215 3.54 4.51 -6.95
N GLU A 216 4.58 4.24 -6.14
CA GLU A 216 5.95 4.72 -6.38
C GLU A 216 6.47 4.29 -7.77
N MET A 217 6.22 3.03 -8.12
CA MET A 217 6.62 2.50 -9.42
C MET A 217 5.81 3.16 -10.55
N ALA A 218 4.50 3.32 -10.37
CA ALA A 218 3.66 4.00 -11.35
C ALA A 218 4.12 5.45 -11.57
N LYS A 219 4.41 6.19 -10.51
CA LYS A 219 4.99 7.54 -10.59
C LYS A 219 6.31 7.55 -11.35
N LYS A 220 7.24 6.64 -10.99
CA LYS A 220 8.57 6.56 -11.60
C LYS A 220 8.53 6.32 -13.10
N TYR A 221 7.59 5.50 -13.57
CA TYR A 221 7.49 5.11 -14.99
C TYR A 221 6.32 5.80 -15.71
N ASN A 222 5.66 6.74 -15.05
CA ASN A 222 4.51 7.49 -15.57
C ASN A 222 3.38 6.58 -16.11
N VAL A 223 3.05 5.53 -15.34
CA VAL A 223 1.98 4.59 -15.67
C VAL A 223 0.66 5.11 -15.11
N GLU A 224 -0.31 5.44 -15.97
CA GLU A 224 -1.64 5.80 -15.50
C GLU A 224 -2.32 4.61 -14.82
N LEU A 225 -2.70 4.78 -13.53
CA LEU A 225 -3.43 3.78 -12.79
C LEU A 225 -4.92 4.15 -12.74
N VAL A 226 -5.78 3.15 -12.82
CA VAL A 226 -7.21 3.31 -12.55
C VAL A 226 -7.63 2.33 -11.47
N VAL A 227 -8.07 2.83 -10.33
CA VAL A 227 -8.58 2.01 -9.22
C VAL A 227 -10.07 1.81 -9.41
N ARG A 228 -10.53 0.57 -9.48
CA ARG A 228 -11.93 0.22 -9.79
C ARG A 228 -12.44 -0.90 -8.91
N SER A 229 -13.76 -0.98 -8.77
CA SER A 229 -14.40 -2.13 -8.15
C SER A 229 -14.45 -3.34 -9.09
N SER A 230 -14.15 -4.52 -8.55
CA SER A 230 -14.38 -5.79 -9.24
C SER A 230 -15.85 -6.24 -9.18
N LEU A 231 -16.65 -5.63 -8.30
CA LEU A 231 -18.02 -6.04 -8.00
C LEU A 231 -19.07 -5.32 -8.87
N ASN A 232 -18.74 -4.13 -9.36
CA ASN A 232 -19.64 -3.31 -10.20
C ASN A 232 -18.90 -2.71 -11.41
N ARG A 233 -19.55 -1.81 -12.16
CA ARG A 233 -19.02 -1.17 -13.37
C ARG A 233 -18.66 0.32 -13.15
N SER A 234 -18.43 0.74 -11.92
CA SER A 234 -17.96 2.10 -11.60
C SER A 234 -16.69 2.45 -12.39
N GLU A 235 -16.59 3.69 -12.85
CA GLU A 235 -15.42 4.18 -13.58
C GLU A 235 -14.15 4.19 -12.73
N GLY A 236 -14.31 4.29 -11.40
CA GLY A 236 -13.20 4.26 -10.47
C GLY A 236 -12.56 5.63 -10.25
N THR A 237 -11.29 5.62 -9.81
CA THR A 237 -10.45 6.81 -9.60
C THR A 237 -9.18 6.68 -10.43
N VAL A 238 -8.84 7.72 -11.18
CA VAL A 238 -7.59 7.79 -11.96
C VAL A 238 -6.46 8.32 -11.08
N VAL A 239 -5.33 7.61 -11.05
CA VAL A 239 -4.09 8.05 -10.38
C VAL A 239 -3.06 8.37 -11.44
N LYS A 240 -2.67 9.64 -11.53
CA LYS A 240 -1.73 10.14 -12.56
C LYS A 240 -0.94 11.36 -12.08
N GLU A 241 -0.02 11.83 -12.89
CA GLU A 241 0.66 13.11 -12.65
C GLU A 241 -0.37 14.25 -12.59
N GLY A 242 -0.06 15.30 -11.83
CA GLY A 242 -0.99 16.38 -11.53
C GLY A 242 -1.73 16.94 -12.74
N SER A 243 -3.05 17.06 -12.64
CA SER A 243 -3.88 17.73 -13.64
C SER A 243 -3.82 19.25 -13.46
N ASN A 244 -4.00 19.99 -14.58
CA ASN A 244 -4.05 21.48 -14.62
C ASN A 244 -5.33 22.09 -14.01
N MET A 245 -6.13 21.32 -13.25
CA MET A 245 -7.29 21.84 -12.55
C MET A 245 -6.87 22.53 -11.25
N GLU A 246 -7.62 23.53 -10.81
CA GLU A 246 -7.47 24.13 -9.49
C GLU A 246 -7.47 23.02 -8.46
N LYS A 247 -6.33 22.88 -7.74
CA LYS A 247 -6.12 21.82 -6.77
C LYS A 247 -7.07 22.03 -5.60
N LEU A 248 -7.80 21.01 -5.21
CA LEU A 248 -8.52 21.03 -3.94
C LEU A 248 -7.54 21.32 -2.82
N LEU A 249 -7.95 22.16 -1.89
CA LEU A 249 -7.12 22.52 -0.73
C LEU A 249 -6.71 21.28 0.06
N VAL A 250 -7.68 20.38 0.29
CA VAL A 250 -7.52 19.06 0.90
C VAL A 250 -8.26 18.06 0.02
N THR A 251 -7.57 17.00 -0.37
CA THR A 251 -8.10 15.93 -1.21
C THR A 251 -8.76 14.84 -0.39
N GLY A 252 -8.24 14.58 0.82
CA GLY A 252 -8.79 13.52 1.67
C GLY A 252 -8.31 13.56 3.10
N VAL A 253 -9.04 12.79 3.92
CA VAL A 253 -8.77 12.55 5.34
C VAL A 253 -8.56 11.06 5.55
N ALA A 254 -7.45 10.67 6.15
CA ALA A 254 -7.14 9.28 6.46
C ALA A 254 -6.82 9.11 7.95
N ALA A 255 -7.16 7.94 8.49
CA ALA A 255 -6.82 7.56 9.86
C ALA A 255 -6.09 6.22 9.89
N ASP A 256 -5.10 6.12 10.78
CA ASP A 256 -4.35 4.89 11.01
C ASP A 256 -4.34 4.58 12.51
N LYS A 257 -4.95 3.43 12.86
CA LYS A 257 -5.01 2.90 14.24
C LYS A 257 -3.85 1.95 14.54
N ASP A 258 -3.10 1.50 13.52
CA ASP A 258 -1.94 0.63 13.70
C ASP A 258 -0.70 1.45 14.01
N THR A 259 -0.72 2.09 15.17
CA THR A 259 0.38 2.96 15.57
C THR A 259 0.53 3.00 17.10
N VAL A 260 1.78 3.00 17.54
CA VAL A 260 2.13 3.20 18.95
C VAL A 260 3.16 4.32 19.05
N ARG A 261 2.99 5.19 20.04
CA ARG A 261 3.98 6.21 20.36
C ARG A 261 4.96 5.67 21.39
N ILE A 262 6.25 5.75 21.10
CA ILE A 262 7.35 5.51 22.04
C ILE A 262 8.05 6.84 22.31
N SER A 263 8.41 7.10 23.57
CA SER A 263 9.17 8.27 23.99
C SER A 263 10.41 7.82 24.74
N VAL A 264 11.57 8.23 24.25
CA VAL A 264 12.88 8.02 24.87
C VAL A 264 13.26 9.32 25.58
N ILE A 265 13.37 9.27 26.88
CA ILE A 265 13.43 10.44 27.78
C ILE A 265 14.85 10.62 28.31
N GLY A 266 15.26 11.87 28.44
CA GLY A 266 16.50 12.26 29.12
C GLY A 266 17.77 11.92 28.37
N LEU A 267 17.73 11.88 27.03
CA LEU A 267 18.91 11.70 26.18
C LEU A 267 19.86 12.90 26.32
N GLU A 268 21.16 12.67 26.26
CA GLU A 268 22.14 13.77 26.20
C GLU A 268 21.93 14.65 24.96
N ASP A 269 21.93 15.97 25.15
CA ASP A 269 21.83 16.93 24.05
C ASP A 269 23.21 17.17 23.40
N LYS A 270 23.61 16.21 22.55
CA LYS A 270 24.86 16.27 21.79
C LYS A 270 24.68 15.77 20.35
N PRO A 271 25.54 16.19 19.42
CA PRO A 271 25.52 15.67 18.06
C PRO A 271 25.65 14.13 18.04
N GLY A 272 24.86 13.45 17.24
CA GLY A 272 24.87 12.00 17.07
C GLY A 272 23.88 11.22 17.95
N THR A 273 23.26 11.81 18.96
CA THR A 273 22.31 11.11 19.84
C THR A 273 21.11 10.53 19.07
N ALA A 274 20.46 11.34 18.21
CA ALA A 274 19.36 10.85 17.38
C ALA A 274 19.85 9.76 16.41
N PHE A 275 21.02 9.93 15.78
CA PHE A 275 21.62 8.89 14.92
C PHE A 275 21.78 7.56 15.68
N ALA A 276 22.33 7.60 16.91
CA ALA A 276 22.56 6.40 17.70
C ALA A 276 21.24 5.65 18.01
N VAL A 277 20.18 6.37 18.38
CA VAL A 277 18.85 5.79 18.64
C VAL A 277 18.28 5.14 17.40
N PHE A 278 18.15 5.90 16.31
CA PHE A 278 17.49 5.40 15.09
C PHE A 278 18.32 4.37 14.33
N ASN A 279 19.65 4.45 14.37
CA ASN A 279 20.51 3.40 13.80
C ASN A 279 20.36 2.09 14.57
N THR A 280 20.15 2.14 15.89
CA THR A 280 19.90 0.94 16.70
C THR A 280 18.57 0.29 16.31
N LEU A 281 17.51 1.06 16.13
CA LEU A 281 16.21 0.56 15.68
C LEU A 281 16.30 -0.01 14.25
N ALA A 282 16.93 0.73 13.32
CA ALA A 282 17.09 0.31 11.94
C ALA A 282 17.91 -0.97 11.77
N ALA A 283 18.98 -1.15 12.57
CA ALA A 283 19.79 -2.37 12.60
C ALA A 283 19.00 -3.60 13.06
N ASN A 284 17.91 -3.40 13.77
CA ASN A 284 16.98 -4.44 14.20
C ASN A 284 15.71 -4.52 13.33
N ASN A 285 15.72 -3.88 12.14
CA ASN A 285 14.61 -3.85 11.17
C ASN A 285 13.32 -3.21 11.70
N ILE A 286 13.39 -2.33 12.68
CA ILE A 286 12.25 -1.58 13.20
C ILE A 286 12.09 -0.31 12.38
N ASN A 287 10.90 -0.16 11.77
CA ASN A 287 10.56 1.01 11.00
C ASN A 287 9.95 2.09 11.91
N VAL A 288 10.39 3.34 11.69
CA VAL A 288 9.90 4.50 12.45
C VAL A 288 9.25 5.47 11.47
N ASP A 289 8.08 6.00 11.84
CA ASP A 289 7.32 6.90 10.96
C ASP A 289 7.44 8.36 11.41
N ILE A 290 6.66 8.82 12.38
CA ILE A 290 6.72 10.20 12.88
C ILE A 290 7.84 10.31 13.91
N ILE A 291 8.67 11.35 13.82
CA ILE A 291 9.72 11.65 14.80
C ILE A 291 9.53 13.08 15.29
N LEU A 292 9.44 13.25 16.60
CA LEU A 292 9.47 14.54 17.29
C LEU A 292 10.59 14.57 18.32
N GLN A 293 11.40 15.61 18.27
CA GLN A 293 12.42 15.89 19.26
C GLN A 293 12.04 17.16 20.03
N SER A 294 11.98 17.06 21.36
CA SER A 294 11.77 18.22 22.20
C SER A 294 13.04 19.08 22.31
N VAL A 295 12.85 20.35 22.61
CA VAL A 295 13.96 21.18 23.11
C VAL A 295 14.21 20.74 24.55
N GLY A 296 15.43 20.28 24.83
CA GLY A 296 15.78 19.71 26.10
C GLY A 296 15.84 20.75 27.23
N ARG A 297 15.80 20.28 28.44
CA ARG A 297 16.08 21.02 29.67
C ARG A 297 17.38 20.49 30.28
N GLU A 298 18.21 21.37 30.83
CA GLU A 298 19.42 20.99 31.59
C GLU A 298 20.39 20.06 30.79
N GLY A 299 20.53 20.28 29.48
CA GLY A 299 21.43 19.49 28.63
C GLY A 299 20.91 18.13 28.21
N THR A 300 19.63 17.87 28.40
CA THR A 300 18.94 16.65 27.93
C THR A 300 17.86 16.97 26.91
N LYS A 301 17.44 15.98 26.14
CA LYS A 301 16.30 16.05 25.23
C LYS A 301 15.49 14.74 25.23
N ASP A 302 14.25 14.85 24.82
CA ASP A 302 13.39 13.70 24.61
C ASP A 302 13.14 13.51 23.13
N ILE A 303 13.08 12.27 22.69
CA ILE A 303 12.70 11.90 21.33
C ILE A 303 11.46 11.00 21.41
N SER A 304 10.38 11.48 20.84
CA SER A 304 9.17 10.68 20.66
C SER A 304 9.02 10.27 19.20
N PHE A 305 8.64 9.03 18.97
CA PHE A 305 8.41 8.52 17.62
C PHE A 305 7.30 7.48 17.60
N THR A 306 6.80 7.17 16.40
CA THR A 306 5.78 6.15 16.22
C THR A 306 6.33 4.93 15.49
N VAL A 307 5.84 3.76 15.88
CA VAL A 307 6.08 2.46 15.24
C VAL A 307 4.74 1.76 14.99
N ALA A 308 4.73 0.72 14.15
CA ALA A 308 3.59 -0.18 14.03
C ALA A 308 3.37 -0.95 15.34
N SER A 309 2.14 -1.33 15.62
CA SER A 309 1.78 -2.03 16.87
C SER A 309 2.54 -3.36 17.02
N GLU A 310 2.77 -4.07 15.92
CA GLU A 310 3.52 -5.33 15.88
C GLU A 310 5.00 -5.17 16.27
N ASP A 311 5.58 -3.99 16.05
CA ASP A 311 6.99 -3.69 16.36
C ASP A 311 7.22 -3.22 17.80
N LEU A 312 6.17 -2.91 18.57
CA LEU A 312 6.29 -2.30 19.89
C LEU A 312 7.19 -3.11 20.84
N GLN A 313 6.85 -4.38 21.04
CA GLN A 313 7.57 -5.21 22.01
C GLN A 313 9.04 -5.33 21.64
N HIS A 314 9.33 -5.56 20.36
CA HIS A 314 10.69 -5.65 19.86
C HIS A 314 11.46 -4.32 20.00
N ALA A 315 10.80 -3.19 19.72
CA ALA A 315 11.40 -1.86 19.89
C ALA A 315 11.79 -1.59 21.37
N ILE A 316 10.90 -1.92 22.31
CA ILE A 316 11.14 -1.76 23.73
C ILE A 316 12.31 -2.64 24.20
N GLU A 317 12.37 -3.90 23.78
CA GLU A 317 13.47 -4.81 24.10
C GLU A 317 14.82 -4.29 23.58
N VAL A 318 14.86 -3.85 22.30
CA VAL A 318 16.07 -3.29 21.67
C VAL A 318 16.54 -2.02 22.37
N LEU A 319 15.63 -1.11 22.71
CA LEU A 319 15.96 0.12 23.42
C LEU A 319 16.46 -0.15 24.83
N ASN A 320 15.82 -1.05 25.59
CA ASN A 320 16.24 -1.42 26.94
C ASN A 320 17.62 -2.10 26.94
N ALA A 321 17.88 -3.00 26.00
CA ALA A 321 19.18 -3.66 25.85
C ALA A 321 20.33 -2.68 25.55
N ASN A 322 20.01 -1.49 25.00
CA ASN A 322 20.98 -0.45 24.67
C ASN A 322 20.88 0.79 25.57
N LYS A 323 20.12 0.74 26.65
CA LYS A 323 19.78 1.90 27.51
C LYS A 323 21.00 2.66 28.01
N GLU A 324 22.00 1.95 28.54
CA GLU A 324 23.23 2.55 29.02
C GLU A 324 24.06 3.17 27.90
N ARG A 325 24.24 2.45 26.80
CA ARG A 325 25.01 2.92 25.63
C ARG A 325 24.42 4.17 24.99
N LEU A 326 23.10 4.26 24.99
CA LEU A 326 22.33 5.39 24.42
C LEU A 326 22.09 6.51 25.45
N THR A 327 22.52 6.34 26.70
CA THR A 327 22.30 7.29 27.81
C THR A 327 20.83 7.62 28.06
N ILE A 328 19.94 6.63 27.89
CA ILE A 328 18.50 6.80 28.05
C ILE A 328 18.17 6.80 29.54
N GLN A 329 17.45 7.81 30.03
CA GLN A 329 16.97 7.83 31.41
C GLN A 329 15.73 6.97 31.57
N ASP A 330 14.74 7.15 30.70
CA ASP A 330 13.49 6.41 30.77
C ASP A 330 12.90 6.14 29.36
N ILE A 331 12.04 5.13 29.26
CA ILE A 331 11.31 4.76 28.04
C ILE A 331 9.84 4.63 28.41
N THR A 332 9.00 5.42 27.75
CA THR A 332 7.54 5.34 27.93
C THR A 332 6.87 5.08 26.58
N TRP A 333 5.70 4.48 26.61
CA TRP A 333 4.91 4.26 25.38
C TRP A 333 3.41 4.42 25.62
N ASN A 334 2.68 4.63 24.54
CA ASN A 334 1.23 4.70 24.56
C ASN A 334 0.66 3.98 23.33
N GLU A 335 -0.09 2.91 23.58
CA GLU A 335 -0.74 2.07 22.57
C GLU A 335 -2.14 2.58 22.18
N LYS A 336 -2.75 3.44 23.00
CA LYS A 336 -4.10 3.99 22.79
C LYS A 336 -4.05 5.28 22.02
N VAL A 337 -3.36 5.29 20.89
CA VAL A 337 -3.24 6.45 20.02
C VAL A 337 -3.53 6.06 18.57
N ALA A 338 -4.01 7.02 17.80
CA ALA A 338 -4.18 6.86 16.37
C ALA A 338 -3.75 8.14 15.64
N LYS A 339 -3.32 7.98 14.39
CA LYS A 339 -3.00 9.10 13.49
C LYS A 339 -4.25 9.54 12.76
N LEU A 340 -4.45 10.83 12.64
CA LEU A 340 -5.38 11.45 11.72
C LEU A 340 -4.62 12.39 10.80
N SER A 341 -4.81 12.25 9.51
CA SER A 341 -4.08 13.01 8.51
C SER A 341 -5.00 13.63 7.50
N ILE A 342 -4.72 14.85 7.09
CA ILE A 342 -5.26 15.47 5.90
C ILE A 342 -4.18 15.47 4.81
N VAL A 343 -4.60 15.22 3.58
CA VAL A 343 -3.73 15.18 2.40
C VAL A 343 -4.29 16.10 1.33
N GLY A 344 -3.44 16.87 0.66
CA GLY A 344 -3.84 17.71 -0.47
C GLY A 344 -2.70 18.60 -0.97
N ALA A 345 -2.47 18.59 -2.27
CA ALA A 345 -1.42 19.40 -2.90
C ALA A 345 -1.69 20.92 -2.81
N GLY A 346 -2.93 21.33 -2.52
CA GLY A 346 -3.29 22.75 -2.33
C GLY A 346 -2.77 23.35 -1.02
N MET A 347 -2.34 22.55 -0.05
CA MET A 347 -1.86 23.03 1.25
C MET A 347 -0.57 23.85 1.16
N MET A 348 0.31 23.58 0.18
CA MET A 348 1.58 24.29 -0.02
C MET A 348 1.41 25.80 -0.21
N SER A 349 0.36 26.22 -0.89
CA SER A 349 0.14 27.61 -1.27
C SER A 349 -0.94 28.34 -0.45
N ASN A 350 -1.58 27.65 0.50
CA ASN A 350 -2.71 28.21 1.25
C ASN A 350 -2.43 28.21 2.76
N PRO A 351 -2.15 29.40 3.34
CA PRO A 351 -2.00 29.51 4.78
C PRO A 351 -3.35 29.24 5.50
N GLY A 352 -3.27 28.72 6.72
CA GLY A 352 -4.45 28.49 7.57
C GLY A 352 -5.06 27.09 7.52
N VAL A 353 -4.57 26.18 6.66
CA VAL A 353 -5.05 24.79 6.59
C VAL A 353 -4.87 24.07 7.92
N ALA A 354 -3.70 24.20 8.54
CA ALA A 354 -3.45 23.63 9.87
C ALA A 354 -4.40 24.21 10.93
N ALA A 355 -4.61 25.52 10.92
CA ALA A 355 -5.53 26.18 11.85
C ALA A 355 -6.96 25.64 11.70
N LYS A 356 -7.44 25.45 10.48
CA LYS A 356 -8.76 24.89 10.19
C LYS A 356 -8.90 23.43 10.66
N MET A 357 -7.86 22.61 10.48
CA MET A 357 -7.83 21.24 11.01
C MET A 357 -7.91 21.26 12.55
N PHE A 358 -7.11 22.11 13.20
CA PHE A 358 -7.10 22.20 14.66
C PHE A 358 -8.40 22.79 15.22
N GLU A 359 -9.03 23.75 14.54
CA GLU A 359 -10.36 24.26 14.88
C GLU A 359 -11.42 23.16 14.83
N SER A 360 -11.41 22.31 13.79
CA SER A 360 -12.32 21.17 13.67
C SER A 360 -12.15 20.18 14.83
N LEU A 361 -10.91 19.89 15.23
CA LEU A 361 -10.60 19.04 16.37
C LEU A 361 -10.98 19.67 17.69
N TYR A 362 -10.72 20.97 17.87
CA TYR A 362 -11.13 21.73 19.06
C TYR A 362 -12.66 21.72 19.25
N ASN A 363 -13.40 22.02 18.19
CA ASN A 363 -14.87 22.05 18.23
C ASN A 363 -15.46 20.66 18.54
N SER A 364 -14.78 19.60 18.12
CA SER A 364 -15.15 18.22 18.43
C SER A 364 -14.59 17.72 19.76
N ARG A 365 -13.85 18.55 20.52
CA ARG A 365 -13.22 18.21 21.80
C ARG A 365 -12.27 17.00 21.70
N VAL A 366 -11.50 16.92 20.64
CA VAL A 366 -10.44 15.91 20.46
C VAL A 366 -9.10 16.54 20.77
N ASN A 367 -8.36 15.95 21.69
CA ASN A 367 -7.04 16.43 22.08
C ASN A 367 -5.96 15.99 21.10
N ILE A 368 -4.92 16.81 20.92
CA ILE A 368 -3.78 16.55 20.05
C ILE A 368 -2.55 16.25 20.90
N ASN A 369 -1.94 15.09 20.67
CA ASN A 369 -0.74 14.64 21.38
C ASN A 369 0.55 14.96 20.63
N MET A 370 0.53 14.87 19.30
CA MET A 370 1.66 15.17 18.42
C MET A 370 1.15 15.78 17.12
N ILE A 371 2.00 16.57 16.47
CA ILE A 371 1.72 17.17 15.16
C ILE A 371 2.95 16.93 14.29
N SER A 372 2.72 16.51 13.05
CA SER A 372 3.74 16.38 12.00
C SER A 372 3.20 16.97 10.71
N THR A 373 4.04 17.68 9.97
CA THR A 373 3.63 18.31 8.69
C THR A 373 4.65 18.00 7.59
N SER A 374 4.14 17.85 6.37
CA SER A 374 4.92 17.90 5.14
C SER A 374 4.31 18.92 4.18
N GLU A 375 4.78 18.99 2.96
CA GLU A 375 4.26 19.92 1.94
C GLU A 375 2.79 19.66 1.60
N ILE A 376 2.38 18.40 1.60
CA ILE A 376 1.03 17.96 1.16
C ILE A 376 0.27 17.18 2.25
N ARG A 377 0.78 17.17 3.49
CA ARG A 377 0.18 16.41 4.59
C ARG A 377 0.29 17.13 5.93
N ILE A 378 -0.76 17.09 6.71
CA ILE A 378 -0.74 17.42 8.14
C ILE A 378 -1.29 16.22 8.90
N THR A 379 -0.49 15.70 9.82
CA THR A 379 -0.85 14.55 10.67
C THR A 379 -0.88 14.97 12.12
N VAL A 380 -1.93 14.57 12.82
CA VAL A 380 -2.02 14.66 14.27
C VAL A 380 -2.11 13.26 14.88
N LEU A 381 -1.52 13.08 16.05
CA LEU A 381 -1.72 11.93 16.90
C LEU A 381 -2.70 12.31 17.99
N GLY A 382 -3.75 11.52 18.17
CA GLY A 382 -4.77 11.72 19.20
C GLY A 382 -5.19 10.40 19.85
N PRO A 383 -6.13 10.44 20.83
CA PRO A 383 -6.67 9.23 21.43
C PRO A 383 -7.34 8.35 20.37
N GLU A 384 -7.09 7.03 20.41
CA GLU A 384 -7.66 6.09 19.46
C GLU A 384 -9.21 6.07 19.53
N GLU A 385 -9.77 6.19 20.73
CA GLU A 385 -11.22 6.20 20.96
C GLU A 385 -11.95 7.36 20.27
N ASP A 386 -11.26 8.47 20.04
CA ASP A 386 -11.81 9.68 19.41
C ASP A 386 -11.58 9.76 17.89
N ILE A 387 -10.86 8.81 17.30
CA ILE A 387 -10.37 8.95 15.92
C ILE A 387 -11.47 9.03 14.87
N GLU A 388 -12.56 8.29 15.03
CA GLU A 388 -13.70 8.31 14.09
C GLU A 388 -14.47 9.64 14.19
N LYS A 389 -14.64 10.16 15.40
CA LYS A 389 -15.22 11.48 15.65
C LYS A 389 -14.36 12.58 15.05
N ALA A 390 -13.05 12.51 15.26
CA ALA A 390 -12.07 13.43 14.69
C ALA A 390 -12.10 13.42 13.16
N MET A 391 -12.16 12.23 12.55
CA MET A 391 -12.21 12.04 11.11
C MET A 391 -13.46 12.68 10.49
N ASN A 392 -14.64 12.48 11.09
CA ASN A 392 -15.89 13.12 10.64
C ASN A 392 -15.80 14.65 10.78
N ALA A 393 -15.35 15.15 11.93
CA ALA A 393 -15.26 16.59 12.20
C ALA A 393 -14.31 17.31 11.23
N VAL A 394 -13.16 16.71 10.93
CA VAL A 394 -12.18 17.28 9.98
C VAL A 394 -12.71 17.22 8.56
N HIS A 395 -13.30 16.09 8.14
CA HIS A 395 -13.91 15.93 6.82
C HIS A 395 -15.01 16.98 6.56
N ASP A 396 -15.92 17.16 7.51
CA ASP A 396 -16.98 18.16 7.44
C ASP A 396 -16.40 19.58 7.48
N GLY A 397 -15.42 19.83 8.34
CA GLY A 397 -14.73 21.12 8.46
C GLY A 397 -14.11 21.58 7.14
N PHE A 398 -13.60 20.67 6.31
CA PHE A 398 -13.07 20.99 5.00
C PHE A 398 -14.11 20.92 3.86
N GLY A 399 -15.37 20.56 4.15
CA GLY A 399 -16.44 20.49 3.17
C GLY A 399 -16.27 19.39 2.12
N LEU A 400 -15.58 18.32 2.46
CA LEU A 400 -15.24 17.25 1.52
C LEU A 400 -16.45 16.37 1.13
N GLY A 401 -17.57 16.52 1.83
CA GLY A 401 -18.83 15.86 1.54
C GLY A 401 -19.84 16.73 0.77
N ALA A 402 -19.50 17.98 0.46
CA ALA A 402 -20.40 18.96 -0.17
C ALA A 402 -20.51 18.77 -1.70
#